data_fd66f710d76b5dd11e1927855f9feca1
#
_entry.id   fd66f710d76b5dd11e1927855f9feca1
#
_cell.length_a   1.000
_cell.length_b   1.000
_cell.length_c   1.000
_cell.angle_alpha   90.00
_cell.angle_beta   90.00
_cell.angle_gamma   90.00
#
_symmetry.space_group_name_H-M   'P 1'
#
loop_
_entity.id
_entity.type
_entity.pdbx_description
1 polymer ?
#
loop_
_entity_poly.entity_id
_entity_poly.type
_entity_poly.pdbx_seq_one_letter_code
_entity_poly.pdbx_strand_id
1 'polypeptide(L)'
;SNLENEEQAMPIATTLKSYLDERQIQYSFVEHPHTESAVDSAKSAHIPPHQMAKAVVLEDDAGFIVAVLPSNNRLNLGWVNEELERNLKLATEKELKVLFKDCDTGAVPALSNAYGLKVIWDDQLKHATDIYIEAGDHEHLIHLTGTDFQKLMAKLPHSVISAGKEY
;
A
#
# COMPACT_ATOMS: atom_id res chain seq x y z
N SER A 1 5.01 32.10 -2.61
CA SER A 1 3.60 32.45 -2.83
C SER A 1 2.68 31.49 -2.08
N ASN A 2 1.46 31.91 -1.84
CA ASN A 2 0.45 31.05 -1.18
C ASN A 2 0.15 29.78 -1.99
N LEU A 3 0.28 29.85 -3.32
CA LEU A 3 0.08 28.71 -4.21
C LEU A 3 1.19 27.66 -4.07
N GLU A 4 2.43 28.07 -3.91
CA GLU A 4 3.54 27.15 -3.68
C GLU A 4 3.41 26.45 -2.31
N ASN A 5 2.93 27.16 -1.31
CA ASN A 5 2.67 26.60 0.02
C ASN A 5 1.50 25.63 0.00
N GLU A 6 0.46 25.86 -0.81
CA GLU A 6 -0.67 24.94 -0.97
C GLU A 6 -0.26 23.67 -1.72
N GLU A 7 0.58 23.76 -2.75
CA GLU A 7 1.14 22.60 -3.45
C GLU A 7 2.04 21.76 -2.55
N GLN A 8 2.83 22.40 -1.68
CA GLN A 8 3.69 21.71 -0.70
C GLN A 8 2.91 21.04 0.43
N ALA A 9 1.66 21.45 0.65
CA ALA A 9 0.79 20.90 1.69
C ALA A 9 -0.07 19.73 1.23
N MET A 10 0.13 19.21 0.01
CA MET A 10 -0.64 18.06 -0.49
C MET A 10 -0.31 16.80 0.30
N PRO A 11 -1.34 16.12 0.88
CA PRO A 11 -1.12 15.00 1.80
C PRO A 11 -0.88 13.67 1.08
N ILE A 12 -0.10 13.70 0.02
CA ILE A 12 0.18 12.53 -0.81
C ILE A 12 1.62 12.56 -1.31
N ALA A 13 2.29 11.41 -1.27
CA ALA A 13 3.61 11.26 -1.85
C ALA A 13 3.58 11.59 -3.35
N THR A 14 4.54 12.39 -3.80
CA THR A 14 4.59 12.91 -5.18
C THR A 14 4.57 11.81 -6.24
N THR A 15 5.33 10.74 -6.02
CA THR A 15 5.38 9.59 -6.95
C THR A 15 4.02 8.93 -7.10
N LEU A 16 3.32 8.72 -5.99
CA LEU A 16 1.98 8.13 -5.99
C LEU A 16 0.98 9.03 -6.69
N LYS A 17 1.03 10.34 -6.41
CA LYS A 17 0.16 11.32 -7.04
C LYS A 17 0.32 11.32 -8.56
N SER A 18 1.56 11.39 -9.03
CA SER A 18 1.86 11.37 -10.47
C SER A 18 1.34 10.10 -11.14
N TYR A 19 1.52 8.96 -10.50
CA TYR A 19 1.05 7.67 -10.99
C TYR A 19 -0.48 7.64 -11.17
N LEU A 20 -1.21 8.13 -10.18
CA LEU A 20 -2.68 8.17 -10.22
C LEU A 20 -3.19 9.20 -11.24
N ASP A 21 -2.59 10.38 -11.28
CA ASP A 21 -3.00 11.47 -12.18
C ASP A 21 -2.76 11.09 -13.65
N GLU A 22 -1.62 10.49 -13.96
CA GLU A 22 -1.30 10.01 -15.32
C GLU A 22 -2.30 8.98 -15.84
N ARG A 23 -2.88 8.19 -14.93
CA ARG A 23 -3.87 7.17 -15.25
C ARG A 23 -5.30 7.64 -15.11
N GLN A 24 -5.49 8.94 -14.83
CA GLN A 24 -6.81 9.56 -14.65
C GLN A 24 -7.67 8.85 -13.61
N ILE A 25 -7.04 8.37 -12.55
CA ILE A 25 -7.72 7.75 -11.42
C ILE A 25 -8.19 8.85 -10.47
N GLN A 26 -9.48 8.84 -10.15
CA GLN A 26 -10.04 9.73 -9.14
C GLN A 26 -9.82 9.16 -7.74
N TYR A 27 -9.42 10.02 -6.82
CA TYR A 27 -9.21 9.64 -5.44
C TYR A 27 -9.58 10.78 -4.50
N SER A 28 -9.88 10.43 -3.26
CA SER A 28 -10.11 11.41 -2.20
C SER A 28 -9.21 11.10 -1.01
N PHE A 29 -9.16 12.04 -0.06
CA PHE A 29 -8.33 11.89 1.14
C PHE A 29 -9.18 11.64 2.37
N VAL A 30 -8.64 10.83 3.29
CA VAL A 30 -9.15 10.68 4.65
C VAL A 30 -8.03 11.03 5.61
N GLU A 31 -8.26 12.01 6.47
CA GLU A 31 -7.31 12.42 7.50
C GLU A 31 -7.56 11.64 8.78
N HIS A 32 -6.48 11.27 9.48
CA HIS A 32 -6.54 10.61 10.78
C HIS A 32 -5.34 11.02 11.63
N PRO A 33 -5.43 10.87 12.98
CA PRO A 33 -4.27 11.10 13.85
C PRO A 33 -3.10 10.20 13.46
N HIS A 34 -1.87 10.67 13.70
CA HIS A 34 -0.67 9.92 13.36
C HIS A 34 -0.69 8.50 13.96
N THR A 35 -0.48 7.49 13.12
CA THR A 35 -0.40 6.08 13.51
C THR A 35 0.72 5.39 12.74
N GLU A 36 1.31 4.35 13.35
CA GLU A 36 2.46 3.66 12.77
C GLU A 36 2.06 2.37 12.02
N SER A 37 0.87 1.82 12.24
CA SER A 37 0.43 0.60 11.56
C SER A 37 -0.82 0.85 10.71
N ALA A 38 -0.96 0.06 9.64
CA ALA A 38 -2.11 0.16 8.75
C ALA A 38 -3.43 -0.13 9.46
N VAL A 39 -3.47 -1.13 10.34
CA VAL A 39 -4.69 -1.47 11.08
C VAL A 39 -5.09 -0.36 12.05
N ASP A 40 -4.12 0.31 12.68
CA ASP A 40 -4.40 1.46 13.56
C ASP A 40 -4.85 2.66 12.74
N SER A 41 -4.29 2.87 11.56
CA SER A 41 -4.75 3.91 10.62
C SER A 41 -6.21 3.70 10.25
N ALA A 42 -6.60 2.49 9.89
CA ALA A 42 -7.98 2.16 9.54
C ALA A 42 -8.93 2.42 10.72
N LYS A 43 -8.59 1.95 11.92
CA LYS A 43 -9.39 2.16 13.13
C LYS A 43 -9.53 3.64 13.46
N SER A 44 -8.43 4.38 13.40
CA SER A 44 -8.37 5.82 13.68
C SER A 44 -9.22 6.63 12.69
N ALA A 45 -9.28 6.20 11.45
CA ALA A 45 -10.08 6.82 10.38
C ALA A 45 -11.52 6.32 10.32
N HIS A 46 -11.93 5.40 11.21
CA HIS A 46 -13.25 4.76 11.22
C HIS A 46 -13.57 4.00 9.92
N ILE A 47 -12.57 3.33 9.39
CA ILE A 47 -12.65 2.54 8.16
C ILE A 47 -12.57 1.06 8.53
N PRO A 48 -13.41 0.20 7.91
CA PRO A 48 -13.26 -1.24 8.12
C PRO A 48 -11.85 -1.71 7.73
N PRO A 49 -11.10 -2.35 8.64
CA PRO A 49 -9.69 -2.72 8.38
C PRO A 49 -9.47 -3.58 7.14
N HIS A 50 -10.45 -4.40 6.74
CA HIS A 50 -10.35 -5.24 5.53
C HIS A 50 -10.43 -4.43 4.22
N GLN A 51 -10.89 -3.17 4.28
CA GLN A 51 -10.90 -2.25 3.14
C GLN A 51 -9.61 -1.44 3.03
N MET A 52 -8.75 -1.46 4.04
CA MET A 52 -7.45 -0.84 3.96
C MET A 52 -6.42 -1.87 3.49
N ALA A 53 -5.76 -1.57 2.38
CA ALA A 53 -4.67 -2.38 1.86
C ALA A 53 -3.35 -1.87 2.43
N LYS A 54 -2.53 -2.79 2.95
CA LYS A 54 -1.18 -2.49 3.42
C LYS A 54 -0.14 -3.16 2.55
N ALA A 55 1.07 -2.62 2.57
CA ALA A 55 2.22 -3.11 1.83
C ALA A 55 3.26 -3.69 2.78
N VAL A 56 3.79 -4.85 2.44
CA VAL A 56 4.92 -5.47 3.13
C VAL A 56 6.01 -5.70 2.08
N VAL A 57 7.15 -5.06 2.26
CA VAL A 57 8.26 -5.14 1.30
C VAL A 57 9.14 -6.35 1.61
N LEU A 58 9.34 -7.17 0.60
CA LEU A 58 10.10 -8.41 0.67
C LEU A 58 11.30 -8.35 -0.27
N GLU A 59 12.34 -9.12 0.04
CA GLU A 59 13.54 -9.20 -0.80
C GLU A 59 14.15 -10.60 -0.82
N ASP A 60 14.84 -10.90 -1.90
CA ASP A 60 15.79 -12.01 -2.03
C ASP A 60 16.94 -11.56 -2.93
N ASP A 61 17.78 -12.49 -3.34
CA ASP A 61 18.93 -12.18 -4.21
C ASP A 61 18.52 -11.62 -5.58
N ALA A 62 17.29 -11.88 -6.02
CA ALA A 62 16.76 -11.38 -7.29
C ALA A 62 16.17 -9.97 -7.18
N GLY A 63 15.98 -9.43 -5.98
CA GLY A 63 15.47 -8.07 -5.75
C GLY A 63 14.24 -8.02 -4.87
N PHE A 64 13.55 -6.87 -4.94
CA PHE A 64 12.39 -6.58 -4.10
C PHE A 64 11.09 -6.98 -4.76
N ILE A 65 10.12 -7.37 -3.95
CA ILE A 65 8.71 -7.46 -4.31
C ILE A 65 7.87 -7.00 -3.13
N VAL A 66 6.76 -6.32 -3.42
CA VAL A 66 5.86 -5.81 -2.39
C VAL A 66 4.62 -6.68 -2.34
N ALA A 67 4.30 -7.21 -1.17
CA ALA A 67 3.07 -7.93 -0.91
C ALA A 67 2.01 -6.96 -0.41
N VAL A 68 0.85 -6.94 -1.07
CA VAL A 68 -0.29 -6.06 -0.75
C VAL A 68 -1.44 -6.91 -0.23
N LEU A 69 -1.94 -6.60 0.96
CA LEU A 69 -2.91 -7.44 1.67
C LEU A 69 -3.83 -6.59 2.56
N PRO A 70 -4.99 -7.15 3.01
CA PRO A 70 -5.84 -6.43 3.95
C PRO A 70 -5.12 -6.10 5.25
N SER A 71 -5.36 -4.91 5.80
CA SER A 71 -4.63 -4.40 6.97
C SER A 71 -4.81 -5.25 8.23
N ASN A 72 -5.94 -5.94 8.36
CA ASN A 72 -6.24 -6.81 9.50
C ASN A 72 -5.73 -8.24 9.35
N ASN A 73 -5.09 -8.56 8.23
CA ASN A 73 -4.50 -9.85 8.00
C ASN A 73 -3.00 -9.85 8.30
N ARG A 74 -2.47 -11.04 8.56
CA ARG A 74 -1.04 -11.30 8.67
C ARG A 74 -0.56 -11.95 7.37
N LEU A 75 0.51 -11.42 6.79
CA LEU A 75 1.15 -12.02 5.62
C LEU A 75 1.64 -13.44 5.96
N ASN A 76 1.35 -14.38 5.08
CA ASN A 76 1.94 -15.71 5.13
C ASN A 76 3.10 -15.77 4.14
N LEU A 77 4.31 -15.58 4.64
CA LEU A 77 5.51 -15.53 3.80
C LEU A 77 5.75 -16.84 3.06
N GLY A 78 5.42 -17.98 3.69
CA GLY A 78 5.53 -19.29 3.06
C GLY A 78 4.65 -19.42 1.83
N TRP A 79 3.42 -18.91 1.89
CA TRP A 79 2.50 -18.93 0.73
C TRP A 79 3.02 -18.05 -0.41
N VAL A 80 3.57 -16.88 -0.09
CA VAL A 80 4.17 -16.00 -1.11
C VAL A 80 5.36 -16.68 -1.78
N ASN A 81 6.24 -17.26 -1.00
CA ASN A 81 7.44 -17.94 -1.51
C ASN A 81 7.07 -19.15 -2.38
N GLU A 82 6.05 -19.89 -1.99
CA GLU A 82 5.55 -21.02 -2.77
C GLU A 82 4.96 -20.56 -4.10
N GLU A 83 4.09 -19.54 -4.08
CA GLU A 83 3.44 -18.99 -5.27
C GLU A 83 4.44 -18.43 -6.28
N LEU A 84 5.46 -17.73 -5.80
CA LEU A 84 6.45 -17.06 -6.63
C LEU A 84 7.70 -17.90 -6.90
N GLU A 85 7.82 -19.07 -6.26
CA GLU A 85 9.02 -19.92 -6.32
C GLU A 85 10.28 -19.13 -5.96
N ARG A 86 10.19 -18.40 -4.84
CA ARG A 86 11.28 -17.55 -4.34
C ARG A 86 11.58 -17.87 -2.88
N ASN A 87 12.61 -17.25 -2.34
CA ASN A 87 13.04 -17.38 -0.95
C ASN A 87 13.15 -15.99 -0.32
N LEU A 88 12.02 -15.30 -0.29
CA LEU A 88 11.89 -13.92 0.17
C LEU A 88 11.96 -13.82 1.69
N LYS A 89 12.48 -12.69 2.17
CA LYS A 89 12.47 -12.27 3.57
C LYS A 89 12.01 -10.82 3.65
N LEU A 90 11.72 -10.33 4.85
CA LEU A 90 11.34 -8.94 5.05
C LEU A 90 12.51 -8.00 4.70
N ALA A 91 12.23 -6.94 3.95
CA ALA A 91 13.18 -5.88 3.72
C ALA A 91 13.43 -5.08 5.01
N THR A 92 14.61 -4.46 5.10
CA THR A 92 14.97 -3.65 6.25
C THR A 92 14.37 -2.25 6.16
N GLU A 93 14.20 -1.60 7.30
CA GLU A 93 13.72 -0.21 7.36
C GLU A 93 14.63 0.75 6.58
N LYS A 94 15.93 0.52 6.61
CA LYS A 94 16.92 1.28 5.84
C LYS A 94 16.67 1.17 4.33
N GLU A 95 16.34 -0.03 3.85
CA GLU A 95 16.02 -0.27 2.45
C GLU A 95 14.71 0.42 2.06
N LEU A 96 13.71 0.42 2.94
CA LEU A 96 12.44 1.12 2.69
C LEU A 96 12.64 2.62 2.48
N LYS A 97 13.53 3.25 3.22
CA LYS A 97 13.86 4.68 3.07
C LYS A 97 14.42 5.00 1.68
N VAL A 98 15.19 4.09 1.13
CA VAL A 98 15.76 4.24 -0.21
C VAL A 98 14.71 4.05 -1.30
N LEU A 99 13.83 3.06 -1.12
CA LEU A 99 12.79 2.73 -2.11
C LEU A 99 11.65 3.76 -2.14
N PHE A 100 11.31 4.35 -1.00
CA PHE A 100 10.16 5.26 -0.82
C PHE A 100 10.63 6.61 -0.28
N LYS A 101 11.46 7.32 -1.06
CA LYS A 101 12.13 8.56 -0.64
C LYS A 101 11.18 9.71 -0.33
N ASP A 102 10.01 9.74 -0.96
CA ASP A 102 8.99 10.77 -0.79
C ASP A 102 7.93 10.42 0.26
N CYS A 103 8.16 9.36 1.04
CA CYS A 103 7.30 8.94 2.14
C CYS A 103 8.03 9.06 3.47
N ASP A 104 7.27 9.28 4.53
CA ASP A 104 7.78 9.16 5.89
C ASP A 104 8.13 7.69 6.17
N THR A 105 9.06 7.48 7.09
CA THR A 105 9.54 6.13 7.40
C THR A 105 8.39 5.19 7.76
N GLY A 106 8.28 4.09 7.01
CA GLY A 106 7.25 3.07 7.24
C GLY A 106 5.88 3.39 6.66
N ALA A 107 5.65 4.60 6.14
CA ALA A 107 4.39 4.99 5.51
C ALA A 107 4.35 4.57 4.03
N VAL A 108 4.43 3.27 3.78
CA VAL A 108 4.57 2.70 2.44
C VAL A 108 3.21 2.58 1.75
N PRO A 109 3.01 3.24 0.59
CA PRO A 109 1.77 3.11 -0.17
C PRO A 109 1.60 1.70 -0.77
N ALA A 110 0.38 1.17 -0.70
CA ALA A 110 0.09 -0.16 -1.24
C ALA A 110 0.24 -0.24 -2.76
N LEU A 111 0.07 0.87 -3.47
CA LEU A 111 0.33 0.94 -4.92
C LEU A 111 1.84 1.12 -5.18
N SER A 112 2.64 0.19 -4.68
CA SER A 112 4.11 0.23 -4.80
C SER A 112 4.61 0.06 -6.22
N ASN A 113 3.76 -0.41 -7.14
CA ASN A 113 4.01 -0.39 -8.58
C ASN A 113 4.22 1.03 -9.13
N ALA A 114 3.68 2.07 -8.46
CA ALA A 114 3.99 3.46 -8.78
C ALA A 114 5.49 3.78 -8.66
N TYR A 115 6.21 3.04 -7.83
CA TYR A 115 7.65 3.19 -7.58
C TYR A 115 8.49 2.25 -8.45
N GLY A 116 7.90 1.64 -9.45
CA GLY A 116 8.60 0.69 -10.32
C GLY A 116 8.90 -0.66 -9.68
N LEU A 117 8.29 -0.94 -8.54
CA LEU A 117 8.50 -2.20 -7.82
C LEU A 117 7.55 -3.29 -8.30
N LYS A 118 8.01 -4.53 -8.24
CA LYS A 118 7.16 -5.70 -8.45
C LYS A 118 6.19 -5.84 -7.29
N VAL A 119 4.97 -6.28 -7.58
CA VAL A 119 3.90 -6.42 -6.59
C VAL A 119 3.22 -7.77 -6.75
N ILE A 120 2.90 -8.41 -5.63
CA ILE A 120 1.91 -9.49 -5.55
C ILE A 120 0.80 -9.01 -4.59
N TRP A 121 -0.46 -9.21 -4.94
CA TRP A 121 -1.56 -8.75 -4.12
C TRP A 121 -2.55 -9.84 -3.77
N ASP A 122 -3.16 -9.69 -2.61
CA ASP A 122 -4.05 -10.68 -2.04
C ASP A 122 -5.40 -10.70 -2.73
N ASP A 123 -5.85 -11.87 -3.16
CA ASP A 123 -7.17 -12.07 -3.76
C ASP A 123 -8.32 -11.61 -2.87
N GLN A 124 -8.12 -11.55 -1.56
CA GLN A 124 -9.14 -11.09 -0.62
C GLN A 124 -9.48 -9.59 -0.78
N LEU A 125 -8.67 -8.85 -1.52
CA LEU A 125 -8.95 -7.44 -1.86
C LEU A 125 -9.86 -7.30 -3.08
N LYS A 126 -10.13 -8.36 -3.82
CA LYS A 126 -10.90 -8.31 -5.08
C LYS A 126 -12.34 -7.82 -4.93
N HIS A 127 -12.95 -8.10 -3.81
CA HIS A 127 -14.39 -7.86 -3.63
C HIS A 127 -14.70 -6.60 -2.84
N ALA A 128 -13.69 -5.84 -2.44
CA ALA A 128 -13.90 -4.58 -1.73
C ALA A 128 -14.47 -3.53 -2.69
N THR A 129 -15.56 -2.89 -2.32
CA THR A 129 -16.14 -1.79 -3.10
C THR A 129 -15.32 -0.51 -2.95
N ASP A 130 -14.64 -0.37 -1.82
CA ASP A 130 -13.78 0.76 -1.47
C ASP A 130 -12.45 0.23 -0.97
N ILE A 131 -11.36 0.86 -1.40
CA ILE A 131 -10.00 0.56 -0.96
C ILE A 131 -9.36 1.84 -0.44
N TYR A 132 -8.73 1.72 0.71
CA TYR A 132 -7.96 2.80 1.34
C TYR A 132 -6.50 2.39 1.42
N ILE A 133 -5.61 3.31 1.09
CA ILE A 133 -4.16 3.07 1.13
C ILE A 133 -3.45 4.23 1.81
N GLU A 134 -2.26 3.95 2.36
CA GLU A 134 -1.39 4.98 2.94
C GLU A 134 -0.99 6.00 1.86
N ALA A 135 -1.10 7.29 2.19
CA ALA A 135 -0.71 8.37 1.28
C ALA A 135 0.79 8.71 1.35
N GLY A 136 1.47 8.36 2.46
CA GLY A 136 2.90 8.54 2.64
C GLY A 136 3.34 9.31 3.88
N ASP A 137 2.43 9.68 4.78
CA ASP A 137 2.73 10.54 5.95
C ASP A 137 2.22 10.03 7.30
N HIS A 138 1.65 8.83 7.36
CA HIS A 138 1.00 8.25 8.54
C HIS A 138 -0.24 9.00 9.05
N GLU A 139 -0.73 10.00 8.32
CA GLU A 139 -1.84 10.86 8.75
C GLU A 139 -2.95 10.98 7.71
N HIS A 140 -2.69 10.54 6.48
CA HIS A 140 -3.67 10.60 5.39
C HIS A 140 -3.76 9.25 4.68
N LEU A 141 -4.98 8.89 4.32
CA LEU A 141 -5.26 7.76 3.46
C LEU A 141 -5.81 8.28 2.13
N ILE A 142 -5.57 7.53 1.08
CA ILE A 142 -6.20 7.74 -0.22
C ILE A 142 -7.33 6.74 -0.34
N HIS A 143 -8.50 7.23 -0.71
CA HIS A 143 -9.67 6.40 -1.01
C HIS A 143 -9.81 6.24 -2.52
N LEU A 144 -9.86 4.99 -2.96
CA LEU A 144 -10.12 4.58 -4.33
C LEU A 144 -11.39 3.73 -4.38
N THR A 145 -12.07 3.73 -5.51
CA THR A 145 -13.09 2.70 -5.73
C THR A 145 -12.42 1.35 -5.92
N GLY A 146 -13.12 0.27 -5.54
CA GLY A 146 -12.64 -1.09 -5.79
C GLY A 146 -12.42 -1.35 -7.27
N THR A 147 -13.26 -0.79 -8.13
CA THR A 147 -13.13 -0.90 -9.59
C THR A 147 -11.81 -0.30 -10.09
N ASP A 148 -11.46 0.89 -9.61
CA ASP A 148 -10.19 1.53 -10.01
C ASP A 148 -8.98 0.80 -9.46
N PHE A 149 -9.06 0.33 -8.22
CA PHE A 149 -8.01 -0.52 -7.65
C PHE A 149 -7.78 -1.78 -8.51
N GLN A 150 -8.86 -2.44 -8.93
CA GLN A 150 -8.78 -3.60 -9.81
C GLN A 150 -8.09 -3.28 -11.15
N LYS A 151 -8.41 -2.15 -11.75
CA LYS A 151 -7.76 -1.71 -13.01
C LYS A 151 -6.25 -1.55 -12.85
N LEU A 152 -5.83 -1.01 -11.70
CA LEU A 152 -4.41 -0.78 -11.42
C LEU A 152 -3.65 -2.07 -11.14
N MET A 153 -4.33 -3.08 -10.61
CA MET A 153 -3.71 -4.31 -10.10
C MET A 153 -3.93 -5.54 -10.97
N ALA A 154 -4.88 -5.48 -11.93
CA ALA A 154 -5.38 -6.67 -12.64
C ALA A 154 -4.30 -7.50 -13.35
N LYS A 155 -3.24 -6.88 -13.85
CA LYS A 155 -2.16 -7.56 -14.58
C LYS A 155 -1.01 -8.02 -13.70
N LEU A 156 -1.06 -7.70 -12.40
CA LEU A 156 -0.03 -8.09 -11.45
C LEU A 156 -0.34 -9.46 -10.85
N PRO A 157 0.67 -10.21 -10.43
CA PRO A 157 0.45 -11.48 -9.74
C PRO A 157 -0.46 -11.31 -8.53
N HIS A 158 -1.35 -12.26 -8.32
CA HIS A 158 -2.25 -12.25 -7.18
C HIS A 158 -2.57 -13.68 -6.73
N SER A 159 -2.79 -13.86 -5.45
CA SER A 159 -3.12 -15.13 -4.82
C SER A 159 -3.61 -14.85 -3.40
N VAL A 160 -4.12 -15.85 -2.69
CA VAL A 160 -4.35 -15.70 -1.26
C VAL A 160 -3.00 -15.81 -0.55
N ILE A 161 -2.54 -14.71 0.05
CA ILE A 161 -1.21 -14.62 0.66
C ILE A 161 -1.26 -14.25 2.15
N SER A 162 -2.44 -14.14 2.72
CA SER A 162 -2.61 -13.72 4.11
C SER A 162 -3.85 -14.33 4.75
N ALA A 163 -3.88 -14.30 6.07
CA ALA A 163 -5.04 -14.74 6.85
C ALA A 163 -5.28 -13.78 8.01
N GLY A 164 -6.50 -13.78 8.53
CA GLY A 164 -6.85 -13.00 9.70
C GLY A 164 -5.97 -13.36 10.89
N LYS A 165 -5.67 -12.37 11.73
CA LYS A 165 -4.92 -12.61 12.97
C LYS A 165 -5.76 -13.46 13.91
N GLU A 166 -5.19 -14.56 14.39
CA GLU A 166 -5.79 -15.35 15.45
C GLU A 166 -5.51 -14.65 16.79
N TYR A 167 -6.51 -14.58 17.65
CA TYR A 167 -6.41 -14.01 18.98
C TYR A 167 -6.64 -15.11 20.02
#